data_07ca6da3be2d32b833485995a16ab570
#
_entry.id   07ca6da3be2d32b833485995a16ab570
#
_cell.length_a   1.000
_cell.length_b   1.000
_cell.length_c   1.000
_cell.angle_alpha   90.00
_cell.angle_beta   90.00
_cell.angle_gamma   90.00
#
_symmetry.space_group_name_H-M   'P 1'
#
loop_
_entity.id
_entity.type
_entity.pdbx_description
1 polymer ?
#
loop_
_entity_poly.entity_id
_entity_poly.type
_entity_poly.pdbx_seq_one_letter_code
_entity_poly.pdbx_strand_id
1 'polypeptide(L)'
;MSEQRLHRFDNPTLAGVEFPIAEVQGAADGPTACLLAGVHGCEYSSIQAVRTLMRELDPSELSGRVVSLAFVNPVSFLARTPFVSPQDGKNPNRSFPGRRDGSFTEALTYCVFHELIEPSDYLIDLHGGDQVEALHPFVLFDESEVDAATRRMAVAFGFEHLIHVPRAERIEGTTIAAAADAGIPAIVAEAGGRGLLEQAAVDLLAGGVRSVLRELGVLAGDPLPARPQVLARRFAWLYAPEAGWWRSEVGPGDEVAAGQRIGAIEDLFGDEIASIEAPEDGVVLFQTSVPAVARDGILCGLGTRREAVA
;
A
#
# COMPACT_ATOMS: atom_id res chain seq x y z
N MET A 1 21.33 -10.78 -13.91
CA MET A 1 21.57 -9.61 -14.80
C MET A 1 20.58 -8.54 -14.37
N SER A 2 21.03 -7.28 -14.21
CA SER A 2 20.15 -6.16 -13.83
C SER A 2 19.91 -5.27 -15.05
N GLU A 3 18.65 -4.89 -15.27
CA GLU A 3 18.23 -4.01 -16.36
C GLU A 3 17.36 -2.87 -15.81
N GLN A 4 17.56 -1.66 -16.33
CA GLN A 4 16.71 -0.50 -16.07
C GLN A 4 16.35 0.14 -17.40
N ARG A 5 15.06 0.40 -17.62
CA ARG A 5 14.58 1.00 -18.85
C ARG A 5 13.41 1.94 -18.62
N LEU A 6 13.27 2.95 -19.47
CA LEU A 6 12.05 3.72 -19.60
C LEU A 6 11.13 2.97 -20.58
N HIS A 7 10.08 2.39 -20.02
CA HIS A 7 9.10 1.63 -20.77
C HIS A 7 7.95 2.53 -21.23
N ARG A 8 7.39 2.25 -22.40
CA ARG A 8 6.16 2.88 -22.90
C ARG A 8 5.16 1.78 -23.16
N PHE A 9 4.07 1.80 -22.42
CA PHE A 9 2.99 0.87 -22.66
C PHE A 9 2.37 1.11 -24.05
N ASP A 10 2.06 0.02 -24.76
CA ASP A 10 1.37 0.09 -26.06
C ASP A 10 -0.11 0.42 -25.86
N ASN A 11 -0.37 1.66 -25.43
CA ASN A 11 -1.71 2.18 -25.19
C ASN A 11 -1.77 3.66 -25.60
N PRO A 12 -2.66 4.04 -26.55
CA PRO A 12 -2.77 5.41 -27.03
C PRO A 12 -3.11 6.44 -25.94
N THR A 13 -3.88 6.04 -24.90
CA THR A 13 -4.26 6.92 -23.78
C THR A 13 -3.06 7.29 -22.92
N LEU A 14 -2.01 6.45 -22.91
CA LEU A 14 -0.76 6.67 -22.17
C LEU A 14 0.36 7.25 -23.05
N ALA A 15 0.04 7.69 -24.27
CA ALA A 15 1.05 8.21 -25.19
C ALA A 15 1.85 9.37 -24.56
N GLY A 16 3.18 9.29 -24.67
CA GLY A 16 4.09 10.30 -24.12
C GLY A 16 4.46 10.12 -22.64
N VAL A 17 3.90 9.13 -21.94
CA VAL A 17 4.30 8.79 -20.57
C VAL A 17 5.34 7.68 -20.61
N GLU A 18 6.40 7.85 -19.82
CA GLU A 18 7.47 6.86 -19.63
C GLU A 18 7.44 6.31 -18.22
N PHE A 19 7.59 5.00 -18.12
CA PHE A 19 7.50 4.24 -16.88
C PHE A 19 8.86 3.59 -16.56
N PRO A 20 9.53 3.95 -15.45
CA PRO A 20 10.85 3.42 -15.12
C PRO A 20 10.72 2.01 -14.54
N ILE A 21 10.83 1.00 -15.40
CA ILE A 21 10.87 -0.41 -15.02
C ILE A 21 12.32 -0.81 -14.71
N ALA A 22 12.50 -1.50 -13.58
CA ALA A 22 13.75 -2.15 -13.27
C ALA A 22 13.52 -3.65 -13.03
N GLU A 23 14.43 -4.48 -13.57
CA GLU A 23 14.40 -5.93 -13.45
C GLU A 23 15.74 -6.46 -12.96
N VAL A 24 15.70 -7.45 -12.08
CA VAL A 24 16.87 -8.21 -11.67
C VAL A 24 16.59 -9.69 -11.94
N GLN A 25 17.26 -10.23 -12.97
CA GLN A 25 17.22 -11.66 -13.27
C GLN A 25 18.27 -12.37 -12.45
N GLY A 26 17.85 -13.33 -11.65
CA GLY A 26 18.69 -14.18 -10.84
C GLY A 26 19.57 -15.14 -11.65
N ALA A 27 20.57 -15.69 -10.97
CA ALA A 27 21.50 -16.68 -11.53
C ALA A 27 20.88 -18.07 -11.64
N ALA A 28 19.85 -18.36 -10.85
CA ALA A 28 19.11 -19.63 -10.87
C ALA A 28 17.65 -19.43 -11.29
N ASP A 29 17.01 -20.50 -11.78
CA ASP A 29 15.58 -20.51 -12.05
C ASP A 29 14.79 -20.39 -10.73
N GLY A 30 13.63 -19.75 -10.81
CA GLY A 30 12.77 -19.52 -9.66
C GLY A 30 11.56 -18.65 -10.01
N PRO A 31 10.76 -18.26 -9.01
CA PRO A 31 9.56 -17.46 -9.24
C PRO A 31 9.86 -16.01 -9.61
N THR A 32 8.84 -15.34 -10.14
CA THR A 32 8.85 -13.91 -10.43
C THR A 32 8.10 -13.16 -9.34
N ALA A 33 8.75 -12.21 -8.68
CA ALA A 33 8.12 -11.27 -7.76
C ALA A 33 7.96 -9.90 -8.43
N CYS A 34 6.72 -9.41 -8.47
CA CYS A 34 6.39 -8.05 -8.88
C CYS A 34 6.46 -7.13 -7.66
N LEU A 35 7.16 -6.01 -7.79
CA LEU A 35 7.33 -5.02 -6.74
C LEU A 35 6.84 -3.66 -7.25
N LEU A 36 5.75 -3.17 -6.69
CA LEU A 36 5.16 -1.88 -7.06
C LEU A 36 5.35 -0.84 -5.97
N ALA A 37 5.38 0.44 -6.36
CA ALA A 37 5.22 1.59 -5.50
C ALA A 37 4.74 2.80 -6.33
N GLY A 38 4.29 3.85 -5.65
CA GLY A 38 3.86 5.08 -6.33
C GLY A 38 2.60 4.91 -7.16
N VAL A 39 1.71 4.00 -6.78
CA VAL A 39 0.31 3.96 -7.22
C VAL A 39 -0.32 5.32 -6.90
N HIS A 40 -0.06 5.83 -5.71
CA HIS A 40 -0.24 7.24 -5.38
C HIS A 40 1.12 7.95 -5.42
N GLY A 41 1.25 8.97 -6.25
CA GLY A 41 2.53 9.57 -6.58
C GLY A 41 3.20 10.35 -5.45
N CYS A 42 2.50 10.63 -4.35
CA CYS A 42 3.01 11.39 -3.20
C CYS A 42 3.50 10.53 -2.03
N GLU A 43 3.50 9.21 -2.16
CA GLU A 43 3.97 8.26 -1.16
C GLU A 43 5.48 8.01 -1.32
N TYR A 44 6.28 9.01 -0.99
CA TYR A 44 7.70 9.07 -1.37
C TYR A 44 8.57 8.00 -0.72
N SER A 45 8.25 7.57 0.51
CA SER A 45 9.06 6.56 1.22
C SER A 45 8.95 5.19 0.54
N SER A 46 7.77 4.79 0.08
CA SER A 46 7.54 3.55 -0.66
C SER A 46 8.27 3.56 -2.01
N ILE A 47 8.17 4.66 -2.75
CA ILE A 47 8.90 4.86 -4.01
C ILE A 47 10.41 4.72 -3.80
N GLN A 48 10.96 5.38 -2.77
CA GLN A 48 12.38 5.33 -2.49
C GLN A 48 12.83 3.94 -2.02
N ALA A 49 12.01 3.20 -1.28
CA ALA A 49 12.33 1.83 -0.86
C ALA A 49 12.54 0.91 -2.06
N VAL A 50 11.63 0.94 -3.06
CA VAL A 50 11.79 0.17 -4.30
C VAL A 50 13.03 0.58 -5.07
N ARG A 51 13.27 1.89 -5.24
CA ARG A 51 14.46 2.41 -5.94
C ARG A 51 15.77 1.96 -5.29
N THR A 52 15.81 1.95 -3.97
CA THR A 52 16.99 1.50 -3.20
C THR A 52 17.19 -0.01 -3.39
N LEU A 53 16.14 -0.80 -3.17
CA LEU A 53 16.18 -2.25 -3.33
C LEU A 53 16.70 -2.69 -4.68
N MET A 54 16.16 -2.13 -5.77
CA MET A 54 16.53 -2.54 -7.14
C MET A 54 17.97 -2.20 -7.53
N ARG A 55 18.65 -1.33 -6.77
CA ARG A 55 20.08 -1.04 -6.94
C ARG A 55 20.98 -1.97 -6.12
N GLU A 56 20.43 -2.51 -5.04
CA GLU A 56 21.19 -3.30 -4.06
C GLU A 56 21.02 -4.80 -4.22
N LEU A 57 19.97 -5.27 -4.95
CA LEU A 57 19.78 -6.68 -5.22
C LEU A 57 20.90 -7.21 -6.12
N ASP A 58 21.63 -8.22 -5.61
CA ASP A 58 22.68 -8.92 -6.35
C ASP A 58 22.07 -10.09 -7.13
N PRO A 59 22.18 -10.13 -8.48
CA PRO A 59 21.71 -11.27 -9.27
C PRO A 59 22.26 -12.63 -8.83
N SER A 60 23.48 -12.67 -8.23
CA SER A 60 24.08 -13.92 -7.76
C SER A 60 23.39 -14.51 -6.52
N GLU A 61 22.64 -13.68 -5.77
CA GLU A 61 21.87 -14.09 -4.60
C GLU A 61 20.41 -14.38 -4.91
N LEU A 62 19.98 -14.23 -6.19
CA LEU A 62 18.58 -14.39 -6.59
C LEU A 62 18.36 -15.73 -7.34
N SER A 63 17.22 -16.34 -7.03
CA SER A 63 16.57 -17.39 -7.79
C SER A 63 15.27 -16.85 -8.38
N GLY A 64 15.10 -16.95 -9.72
CA GLY A 64 13.98 -16.35 -10.42
C GLY A 64 14.21 -14.88 -10.78
N ARG A 65 13.20 -14.05 -10.66
CA ARG A 65 13.23 -12.66 -11.13
C ARG A 65 12.49 -11.72 -10.18
N VAL A 66 13.03 -10.51 -10.01
CA VAL A 66 12.31 -9.37 -9.42
C VAL A 66 12.08 -8.34 -10.52
N VAL A 67 10.81 -8.02 -10.80
CA VAL A 67 10.41 -6.93 -11.69
C VAL A 67 9.78 -5.83 -10.87
N SER A 68 10.12 -4.57 -11.13
CA SER A 68 9.59 -3.46 -10.35
C SER A 68 9.17 -2.25 -11.18
N LEU A 69 8.14 -1.57 -10.68
CA LEU A 69 7.73 -0.26 -11.14
C LEU A 69 7.57 0.66 -9.92
N ALA A 70 8.62 1.44 -9.63
CA ALA A 70 8.65 2.33 -8.46
C ALA A 70 7.76 3.58 -8.61
N PHE A 71 7.36 3.92 -9.83
CA PHE A 71 6.50 5.05 -10.15
C PHE A 71 5.34 4.55 -11.01
N VAL A 72 4.36 3.88 -10.39
CA VAL A 72 3.16 3.40 -11.11
C VAL A 72 2.43 4.58 -11.75
N ASN A 73 2.33 5.70 -11.04
CA ASN A 73 1.73 6.93 -11.57
C ASN A 73 2.74 8.10 -11.60
N PRO A 74 3.66 8.12 -12.59
CA PRO A 74 4.69 9.16 -12.67
C PRO A 74 4.11 10.56 -12.89
N VAL A 75 2.92 10.65 -13.45
CA VAL A 75 2.25 11.95 -13.69
C VAL A 75 1.73 12.54 -12.37
N SER A 76 1.12 11.73 -11.52
CA SER A 76 0.73 12.13 -10.17
C SER A 76 1.94 12.53 -9.32
N PHE A 77 3.04 11.77 -9.41
CA PHE A 77 4.30 12.11 -8.74
C PHE A 77 4.81 13.50 -9.14
N LEU A 78 4.92 13.80 -10.43
CA LEU A 78 5.42 15.08 -10.91
C LEU A 78 4.46 16.24 -10.62
N ALA A 79 3.14 15.98 -10.68
CA ALA A 79 2.12 16.97 -10.36
C ALA A 79 1.92 17.17 -8.85
N ARG A 80 2.46 16.25 -8.02
CA ARG A 80 2.24 16.22 -6.57
C ARG A 80 0.74 16.19 -6.22
N THR A 81 -0.01 15.38 -6.97
CA THR A 81 -1.46 15.22 -6.77
C THR A 81 -1.71 14.05 -5.83
N PRO A 82 -2.31 14.27 -4.64
CA PRO A 82 -2.62 13.20 -3.72
C PRO A 82 -3.74 12.30 -4.25
N PHE A 83 -3.69 11.00 -3.95
CA PHE A 83 -4.69 9.95 -4.19
C PHE A 83 -5.12 9.71 -5.64
N VAL A 84 -5.19 10.73 -6.48
CA VAL A 84 -5.81 10.63 -7.80
C VAL A 84 -4.86 10.99 -8.92
N SER A 85 -5.13 10.46 -10.10
CA SER A 85 -4.44 10.90 -11.33
C SER A 85 -4.97 12.27 -11.75
N PRO A 86 -4.09 13.25 -12.00
CA PRO A 86 -4.53 14.59 -12.39
C PRO A 86 -5.20 14.64 -13.78
N GLN A 87 -5.06 13.59 -14.61
CA GLN A 87 -5.64 13.51 -15.94
C GLN A 87 -7.15 13.27 -15.95
N ASP A 88 -7.66 12.51 -14.98
CA ASP A 88 -9.07 12.11 -14.96
C ASP A 88 -9.71 12.12 -13.57
N GLY A 89 -8.95 12.50 -12.52
CA GLY A 89 -9.43 12.60 -11.15
C GLY A 89 -9.77 11.26 -10.49
N LYS A 90 -9.35 10.13 -11.09
CA LYS A 90 -9.62 8.80 -10.55
C LYS A 90 -8.47 8.32 -9.65
N ASN A 91 -8.82 7.55 -8.62
CA ASN A 91 -7.86 6.85 -7.78
C ASN A 91 -7.42 5.55 -8.49
N PRO A 92 -6.11 5.39 -8.81
CA PRO A 92 -5.62 4.16 -9.43
C PRO A 92 -5.89 2.92 -8.58
N ASN A 93 -5.77 3.04 -7.25
CA ASN A 93 -6.03 1.94 -6.32
C ASN A 93 -7.55 1.72 -6.04
N ARG A 94 -8.39 2.09 -7.00
CA ARG A 94 -9.84 1.80 -7.13
C ARG A 94 -10.19 1.44 -8.57
N SER A 95 -9.17 1.17 -9.40
CA SER A 95 -9.35 1.00 -10.84
C SER A 95 -8.76 -0.28 -11.39
N PHE A 96 -8.03 -1.09 -10.60
CA PHE A 96 -7.48 -2.38 -11.03
C PHE A 96 -8.59 -3.44 -11.24
N PRO A 97 -8.47 -4.37 -12.20
CA PRO A 97 -7.38 -4.51 -13.15
C PRO A 97 -7.40 -3.52 -14.32
N GLY A 98 -8.35 -2.60 -14.37
CA GLY A 98 -8.44 -1.55 -15.37
C GLY A 98 -9.20 -1.92 -16.64
N ARG A 99 -9.12 -1.04 -17.65
CA ARG A 99 -9.72 -1.23 -18.99
C ARG A 99 -8.80 -0.64 -20.05
N ARG A 100 -8.48 -1.41 -21.10
CA ARG A 100 -7.57 -1.00 -22.17
C ARG A 100 -8.00 0.32 -22.84
N ASP A 101 -9.29 0.43 -23.16
CA ASP A 101 -9.89 1.57 -23.87
C ASP A 101 -10.58 2.54 -22.88
N GLY A 102 -10.11 2.58 -21.62
CA GLY A 102 -10.64 3.42 -20.57
C GLY A 102 -10.03 4.82 -20.52
N SER A 103 -10.35 5.54 -19.44
CA SER A 103 -9.70 6.81 -19.12
C SER A 103 -8.22 6.59 -18.77
N PHE A 104 -7.45 7.65 -18.53
CA PHE A 104 -6.03 7.55 -18.24
C PHE A 104 -5.73 6.54 -17.13
N THR A 105 -6.41 6.66 -15.99
CA THR A 105 -6.21 5.77 -14.84
C THR A 105 -6.59 4.33 -15.16
N GLU A 106 -7.72 4.10 -15.85
CA GLU A 106 -8.15 2.76 -16.23
C GLU A 106 -7.20 2.10 -17.24
N ALA A 107 -6.66 2.86 -18.19
CA ALA A 107 -5.66 2.37 -19.14
C ALA A 107 -4.33 2.08 -18.45
N LEU A 108 -3.91 2.94 -17.50
CA LEU A 108 -2.71 2.74 -16.69
C LEU A 108 -2.79 1.45 -15.88
N THR A 109 -3.86 1.29 -15.10
CA THR A 109 -4.04 0.11 -14.25
C THR A 109 -4.18 -1.17 -15.06
N TYR A 110 -4.80 -1.10 -16.25
CA TYR A 110 -4.87 -2.20 -17.21
C TYR A 110 -3.46 -2.64 -17.65
N CYS A 111 -2.63 -1.72 -18.12
CA CYS A 111 -1.30 -2.04 -18.59
C CYS A 111 -0.40 -2.58 -17.46
N VAL A 112 -0.43 -1.94 -16.29
CA VAL A 112 0.34 -2.41 -15.11
C VAL A 112 -0.10 -3.81 -14.69
N PHE A 113 -1.42 -4.08 -14.67
CA PHE A 113 -1.92 -5.40 -14.30
C PHE A 113 -1.48 -6.47 -15.28
N HIS A 114 -1.76 -6.31 -16.56
CA HIS A 114 -1.54 -7.35 -17.57
C HIS A 114 -0.07 -7.52 -17.98
N GLU A 115 0.76 -6.47 -17.86
CA GLU A 115 2.17 -6.57 -18.26
C GLU A 115 3.12 -6.86 -17.10
N LEU A 116 2.73 -6.55 -15.84
CA LEU A 116 3.61 -6.72 -14.68
C LEU A 116 3.04 -7.64 -13.60
N ILE A 117 1.76 -7.48 -13.21
CA ILE A 117 1.18 -8.25 -12.10
C ILE A 117 0.81 -9.66 -12.58
N GLU A 118 -0.03 -9.77 -13.60
CA GLU A 118 -0.58 -11.04 -14.10
C GLU A 118 0.50 -12.08 -14.51
N PRO A 119 1.64 -11.68 -15.13
CA PRO A 119 2.70 -12.63 -15.45
C PRO A 119 3.65 -12.96 -14.28
N SER A 120 3.36 -12.48 -13.06
CA SER A 120 4.18 -12.70 -11.87
C SER A 120 3.55 -13.73 -10.94
N ASP A 121 4.40 -14.43 -10.17
CA ASP A 121 3.96 -15.42 -9.17
C ASP A 121 3.53 -14.77 -7.85
N TYR A 122 4.06 -13.56 -7.56
CA TYR A 122 3.80 -12.84 -6.31
C TYR A 122 3.77 -11.33 -6.55
N LEU A 123 2.93 -10.63 -5.79
CA LEU A 123 2.87 -9.17 -5.78
C LEU A 123 3.19 -8.62 -4.37
N ILE A 124 4.11 -7.66 -4.33
CA ILE A 124 4.36 -6.81 -3.15
C ILE A 124 4.12 -5.36 -3.59
N ASP A 125 3.09 -4.73 -3.06
CA ASP A 125 2.75 -3.34 -3.36
C ASP A 125 3.06 -2.46 -2.15
N LEU A 126 3.97 -1.50 -2.33
CA LEU A 126 4.42 -0.62 -1.27
C LEU A 126 3.69 0.71 -1.33
N HIS A 127 3.08 1.06 -0.24
CA HIS A 127 2.37 2.30 -0.02
C HIS A 127 2.90 3.07 1.19
N GLY A 128 2.25 4.16 1.51
CA GLY A 128 2.44 4.97 2.70
C GLY A 128 1.33 6.00 2.75
N GLY A 129 1.26 6.79 3.82
CA GLY A 129 0.32 7.90 3.87
C GLY A 129 0.66 8.95 2.82
N ASP A 130 -0.37 9.41 2.12
CA ASP A 130 -0.27 10.53 1.19
C ASP A 130 -0.02 11.85 1.95
N GLN A 131 -0.06 12.99 1.27
CA GLN A 131 0.32 14.31 1.81
C GLN A 131 -0.43 14.70 3.09
N VAL A 132 -1.65 14.21 3.25
CA VAL A 132 -2.52 14.55 4.38
C VAL A 132 -2.76 13.39 5.35
N GLU A 133 -1.93 12.35 5.28
CA GLU A 133 -2.12 11.12 6.04
C GLU A 133 -0.89 10.77 6.87
N ALA A 134 -1.13 10.39 8.13
CA ALA A 134 -0.13 9.82 9.02
C ALA A 134 -0.47 8.36 9.28
N LEU A 135 0.53 7.48 9.20
CA LEU A 135 0.37 6.03 9.38
C LEU A 135 1.21 5.50 10.54
N HIS A 136 0.68 4.48 11.19
CA HIS A 136 1.48 3.48 11.90
C HIS A 136 1.75 2.31 10.94
N PRO A 137 2.95 1.72 10.86
CA PRO A 137 3.25 0.70 9.87
C PRO A 137 2.35 -0.55 9.99
N PHE A 138 1.79 -1.01 8.88
CA PHE A 138 1.00 -2.24 8.81
C PHE A 138 1.13 -2.93 7.45
N VAL A 139 0.78 -4.22 7.41
CA VAL A 139 0.60 -4.99 6.18
C VAL A 139 -0.87 -5.34 6.03
N LEU A 140 -1.41 -5.18 4.84
CA LEU A 140 -2.80 -5.50 4.50
C LEU A 140 -2.85 -6.55 3.40
N PHE A 141 -3.76 -7.52 3.51
CA PHE A 141 -4.02 -8.53 2.50
C PHE A 141 -5.48 -9.00 2.54
N ASP A 142 -5.98 -9.43 1.39
CA ASP A 142 -7.36 -9.86 1.23
C ASP A 142 -7.50 -11.37 1.36
N GLU A 143 -8.63 -11.83 1.92
CA GLU A 143 -9.03 -13.23 1.91
C GLU A 143 -9.23 -13.71 0.46
N SER A 144 -8.57 -14.82 0.10
CA SER A 144 -8.60 -15.37 -1.25
C SER A 144 -8.29 -16.88 -1.26
N GLU A 145 -8.35 -17.50 -2.43
CA GLU A 145 -7.98 -18.91 -2.60
C GLU A 145 -6.48 -19.18 -2.35
N VAL A 146 -5.65 -18.12 -2.45
CA VAL A 146 -4.19 -18.17 -2.21
C VAL A 146 -3.79 -17.65 -0.82
N ASP A 147 -4.75 -17.54 0.10
CA ASP A 147 -4.61 -16.95 1.45
C ASP A 147 -3.40 -17.50 2.23
N ALA A 148 -3.14 -18.79 2.14
CA ALA A 148 -2.02 -19.41 2.85
C ALA A 148 -0.64 -18.85 2.41
N ALA A 149 -0.46 -18.60 1.12
CA ALA A 149 0.78 -18.00 0.59
C ALA A 149 0.85 -16.51 0.93
N THR A 150 -0.26 -15.79 0.76
CA THR A 150 -0.38 -14.37 1.07
C THR A 150 -0.11 -14.11 2.56
N ARG A 151 -0.66 -14.94 3.46
CA ARG A 151 -0.40 -14.84 4.91
C ARG A 151 1.08 -15.05 5.26
N ARG A 152 1.76 -16.02 4.62
CA ARG A 152 3.21 -16.19 4.82
C ARG A 152 3.99 -14.95 4.41
N MET A 153 3.64 -14.34 3.27
CA MET A 153 4.25 -13.08 2.83
C MET A 153 4.03 -11.96 3.86
N ALA A 154 2.79 -11.79 4.35
CA ALA A 154 2.44 -10.76 5.31
C ALA A 154 3.20 -10.94 6.64
N VAL A 155 3.27 -12.17 7.16
CA VAL A 155 4.04 -12.50 8.38
C VAL A 155 5.53 -12.24 8.17
N ALA A 156 6.09 -12.71 7.05
CA ALA A 156 7.49 -12.53 6.72
C ALA A 156 7.90 -11.07 6.52
N PHE A 157 6.96 -10.17 6.17
CA PHE A 157 7.25 -8.75 6.04
C PHE A 157 7.75 -8.13 7.35
N GLY A 158 7.28 -8.65 8.50
CA GLY A 158 7.83 -8.35 9.82
C GLY A 158 7.28 -7.10 10.51
N PHE A 159 6.21 -6.47 9.99
CA PHE A 159 5.50 -5.42 10.74
C PHE A 159 4.66 -6.02 11.86
N GLU A 160 4.46 -5.25 12.93
CA GLU A 160 3.67 -5.67 14.09
C GLU A 160 2.19 -5.88 13.75
N HIS A 161 1.60 -5.00 12.94
CA HIS A 161 0.19 -5.02 12.61
C HIS A 161 -0.04 -5.60 11.22
N LEU A 162 -0.84 -6.67 11.19
CA LEU A 162 -1.33 -7.31 9.98
C LEU A 162 -2.83 -7.11 9.88
N ILE A 163 -3.34 -6.81 8.70
CA ILE A 163 -4.77 -6.68 8.44
C ILE A 163 -5.17 -7.74 7.43
N HIS A 164 -6.04 -8.65 7.82
CA HIS A 164 -6.64 -9.64 6.94
C HIS A 164 -8.08 -9.25 6.67
N VAL A 165 -8.36 -8.76 5.48
CA VAL A 165 -9.68 -8.26 5.10
C VAL A 165 -10.52 -9.41 4.56
N PRO A 166 -11.68 -9.72 5.19
CA PRO A 166 -12.61 -10.70 4.64
C PRO A 166 -13.07 -10.31 3.23
N ARG A 167 -13.26 -11.29 2.35
CA ARG A 167 -13.65 -11.04 0.95
C ARG A 167 -14.89 -10.16 0.82
N ALA A 168 -15.84 -10.29 1.74
CA ALA A 168 -17.08 -9.50 1.74
C ALA A 168 -16.87 -8.02 2.15
N GLU A 169 -15.75 -7.69 2.78
CA GLU A 169 -15.42 -6.33 3.27
C GLU A 169 -14.29 -5.68 2.46
N ARG A 170 -13.72 -6.37 1.47
CA ARG A 170 -12.59 -5.87 0.69
C ARG A 170 -13.00 -4.66 -0.17
N ILE A 171 -12.04 -3.80 -0.41
CA ILE A 171 -12.22 -2.67 -1.32
C ILE A 171 -11.88 -3.13 -2.74
N GLU A 172 -12.87 -3.08 -3.62
CA GLU A 172 -12.69 -3.46 -5.02
C GLU A 172 -11.82 -2.45 -5.79
N GLY A 173 -11.14 -2.94 -6.81
CA GLY A 173 -10.30 -2.11 -7.67
C GLY A 173 -8.93 -1.78 -7.09
N THR A 174 -8.53 -2.40 -5.98
CA THR A 174 -7.17 -2.34 -5.44
C THR A 174 -6.26 -3.31 -6.17
N THR A 175 -4.94 -3.10 -6.08
CA THR A 175 -3.92 -4.01 -6.63
C THR A 175 -4.07 -5.42 -6.07
N ILE A 176 -4.24 -5.53 -4.73
CA ILE A 176 -4.36 -6.84 -4.06
C ILE A 176 -5.69 -7.53 -4.35
N ALA A 177 -6.80 -6.81 -4.49
CA ALA A 177 -8.08 -7.39 -4.87
C ALA A 177 -8.02 -7.99 -6.27
N ALA A 178 -7.44 -7.26 -7.23
CA ALA A 178 -7.27 -7.75 -8.60
C ALA A 178 -6.29 -8.94 -8.67
N ALA A 179 -5.19 -8.90 -7.92
CA ALA A 179 -4.24 -10.00 -7.82
C ALA A 179 -4.88 -11.25 -7.19
N ALA A 180 -5.64 -11.08 -6.09
CA ALA A 180 -6.38 -12.17 -5.43
C ALA A 180 -7.39 -12.84 -6.37
N ASP A 181 -8.12 -12.07 -7.18
CA ASP A 181 -9.05 -12.60 -8.18
C ASP A 181 -8.35 -13.34 -9.32
N ALA A 182 -7.10 -12.98 -9.62
CA ALA A 182 -6.23 -13.69 -10.56
C ALA A 182 -5.49 -14.90 -9.95
N GLY A 183 -5.67 -15.17 -8.66
CA GLY A 183 -4.98 -16.26 -7.97
C GLY A 183 -3.51 -15.97 -7.67
N ILE A 184 -3.11 -14.71 -7.60
CA ILE A 184 -1.74 -14.25 -7.32
C ILE A 184 -1.65 -13.81 -5.86
N PRO A 185 -0.83 -14.46 -5.02
CA PRO A 185 -0.57 -14.01 -3.65
C PRO A 185 -0.02 -12.58 -3.61
N ALA A 186 -0.68 -11.70 -2.87
CA ALA A 186 -0.39 -10.27 -2.90
C ALA A 186 -0.54 -9.61 -1.52
N ILE A 187 0.37 -8.71 -1.18
CA ILE A 187 0.30 -7.88 0.02
C ILE A 187 0.49 -6.41 -0.32
N VAL A 188 -0.17 -5.55 0.45
CA VAL A 188 0.15 -4.11 0.55
C VAL A 188 0.90 -3.88 1.87
N ALA A 189 2.01 -3.16 1.82
CA ALA A 189 2.72 -2.74 3.03
C ALA A 189 2.78 -1.21 3.08
N GLU A 190 2.37 -0.67 4.22
CA GLU A 190 2.18 0.76 4.45
C GLU A 190 3.16 1.28 5.50
N ALA A 191 3.95 2.30 5.15
CA ALA A 191 4.79 3.03 6.11
C ALA A 191 5.20 4.41 5.61
N GLY A 192 5.38 5.36 6.55
CA GLY A 192 5.63 6.77 6.25
C GLY A 192 4.34 7.52 5.91
N GLY A 193 4.43 8.80 5.60
CA GLY A 193 3.25 9.60 5.26
C GLY A 193 3.51 11.10 5.24
N ARG A 194 2.43 11.88 5.22
CA ARG A 194 2.46 13.35 5.26
C ARG A 194 3.21 13.97 4.08
N GLY A 195 3.34 13.24 2.96
CA GLY A 195 4.14 13.67 1.82
C GLY A 195 5.63 13.88 2.15
N LEU A 196 6.15 13.14 3.13
CA LEU A 196 7.55 13.21 3.55
C LEU A 196 8.35 12.02 3.03
N LEU A 197 9.65 12.25 2.79
CA LEU A 197 10.61 11.18 2.56
C LEU A 197 11.28 10.87 3.89
N GLU A 198 10.79 9.82 4.58
CA GLU A 198 11.26 9.41 5.89
C GLU A 198 12.18 8.19 5.76
N GLN A 199 13.46 8.33 6.06
CA GLN A 199 14.44 7.26 5.90
C GLN A 199 14.09 6.02 6.74
N ALA A 200 13.54 6.19 7.94
CA ALA A 200 13.09 5.07 8.77
C ALA A 200 11.99 4.24 8.08
N ALA A 201 11.04 4.89 7.41
CA ALA A 201 10.00 4.20 6.65
C ALA A 201 10.58 3.49 5.40
N VAL A 202 11.53 4.13 4.72
CA VAL A 202 12.28 3.51 3.59
C VAL A 202 12.97 2.23 4.05
N ASP A 203 13.68 2.28 5.17
CA ASP A 203 14.44 1.13 5.70
C ASP A 203 13.51 -0.01 6.16
N LEU A 204 12.38 0.33 6.80
CA LEU A 204 11.35 -0.63 7.20
C LEU A 204 10.75 -1.35 5.99
N LEU A 205 10.32 -0.61 4.97
CA LEU A 205 9.74 -1.16 3.74
C LEU A 205 10.75 -2.01 2.98
N ALA A 206 11.98 -1.50 2.78
CA ALA A 206 13.03 -2.24 2.08
C ALA A 206 13.44 -3.53 2.82
N GLY A 207 13.52 -3.47 4.15
CA GLY A 207 13.79 -4.62 5.00
C GLY A 207 12.70 -5.68 4.92
N GLY A 208 11.44 -5.26 4.97
CA GLY A 208 10.27 -6.13 4.83
C GLY A 208 10.23 -6.84 3.47
N VAL A 209 10.47 -6.11 2.38
CA VAL A 209 10.55 -6.73 1.03
C VAL A 209 11.64 -7.78 0.96
N ARG A 210 12.86 -7.48 1.46
CA ARG A 210 13.94 -8.49 1.47
C ARG A 210 13.55 -9.74 2.25
N SER A 211 12.86 -9.56 3.37
CA SER A 211 12.38 -10.67 4.19
C SER A 211 11.36 -11.53 3.43
N VAL A 212 10.39 -10.90 2.76
CA VAL A 212 9.42 -11.62 1.91
C VAL A 212 10.11 -12.34 0.76
N LEU A 213 11.05 -11.70 0.06
CA LEU A 213 11.78 -12.35 -1.03
C LEU A 213 12.58 -13.58 -0.56
N ARG A 214 13.09 -13.57 0.70
CA ARG A 214 13.73 -14.73 1.33
C ARG A 214 12.73 -15.83 1.68
N GLU A 215 11.59 -15.47 2.27
CA GLU A 215 10.49 -16.41 2.55
C GLU A 215 10.00 -17.13 1.27
N LEU A 216 9.98 -16.42 0.16
CA LEU A 216 9.55 -16.93 -1.15
C LEU A 216 10.66 -17.71 -1.88
N GLY A 217 11.88 -17.76 -1.35
CA GLY A 217 13.03 -18.39 -2.00
C GLY A 217 13.55 -17.62 -3.23
N VAL A 218 13.12 -16.36 -3.41
CA VAL A 218 13.62 -15.48 -4.48
C VAL A 218 14.98 -14.89 -4.12
N LEU A 219 15.19 -14.53 -2.87
CA LEU A 219 16.46 -14.00 -2.36
C LEU A 219 17.10 -15.01 -1.40
N ALA A 220 18.40 -15.21 -1.48
CA ALA A 220 19.15 -16.08 -0.59
C ALA A 220 19.14 -15.58 0.85
N GLY A 221 19.20 -16.52 1.81
CA GLY A 221 19.24 -16.27 3.26
C GLY A 221 17.91 -16.49 3.95
N ASP A 222 17.88 -16.25 5.26
CA ASP A 222 16.68 -16.44 6.07
C ASP A 222 15.84 -15.16 6.15
N PRO A 223 14.50 -15.27 6.27
CA PRO A 223 13.62 -14.14 6.57
C PRO A 223 14.02 -13.46 7.90
N LEU A 224 13.44 -12.29 8.15
CA LEU A 224 13.57 -11.62 9.45
C LEU A 224 13.13 -12.58 10.58
N PRO A 225 13.80 -12.54 11.74
CA PRO A 225 13.36 -13.31 12.90
C PRO A 225 11.91 -13.00 13.26
N ALA A 226 11.17 -14.04 13.63
CA ALA A 226 9.79 -13.89 14.08
C ALA A 226 9.71 -12.87 15.23
N ARG A 227 8.73 -11.98 15.18
CA ARG A 227 8.42 -10.98 16.20
C ARG A 227 6.95 -11.12 16.59
N PRO A 228 6.56 -10.67 17.78
CA PRO A 228 5.15 -10.60 18.11
C PRO A 228 4.39 -9.78 17.05
N GLN A 229 3.32 -10.37 16.54
CA GLN A 229 2.46 -9.73 15.54
C GLN A 229 1.01 -9.85 15.96
N VAL A 230 0.22 -8.87 15.56
CA VAL A 230 -1.21 -8.79 15.83
C VAL A 230 -1.97 -8.77 14.49
N LEU A 231 -2.87 -9.71 14.32
CA LEU A 231 -3.74 -9.79 13.16
C LEU A 231 -5.07 -9.12 13.48
N ALA A 232 -5.41 -8.06 12.76
CA ALA A 232 -6.73 -7.47 12.77
C ALA A 232 -7.58 -8.07 11.63
N ARG A 233 -8.83 -8.41 11.95
CA ARG A 233 -9.81 -8.98 11.00
C ARG A 233 -10.68 -7.90 10.36
N ARG A 234 -10.47 -6.65 10.71
CA ARG A 234 -11.22 -5.52 10.16
C ARG A 234 -10.38 -4.26 10.20
N PHE A 235 -10.46 -3.51 9.09
CA PHE A 235 -10.01 -2.12 9.04
C PHE A 235 -11.24 -1.22 9.12
N ALA A 236 -11.49 -0.64 10.30
CA ALA A 236 -12.67 0.20 10.53
C ALA A 236 -12.35 1.64 10.14
N TRP A 237 -12.95 2.12 9.06
CA TRP A 237 -12.85 3.49 8.60
C TRP A 237 -13.81 4.40 9.38
N LEU A 238 -13.33 5.53 9.84
CA LEU A 238 -14.11 6.56 10.51
C LEU A 238 -14.17 7.80 9.64
N TYR A 239 -15.38 8.29 9.43
CA TYR A 239 -15.67 9.41 8.54
C TYR A 239 -16.24 10.59 9.28
N ALA A 240 -16.03 11.79 8.75
CA ALA A 240 -16.57 13.03 9.29
C ALA A 240 -18.07 13.12 9.03
N PRO A 241 -18.93 13.20 10.08
CA PRO A 241 -20.38 13.38 9.88
C PRO A 241 -20.72 14.79 9.40
N GLU A 242 -19.85 15.76 9.65
CA GLU A 242 -19.98 17.16 9.25
C GLU A 242 -18.66 17.66 8.64
N ALA A 243 -18.72 18.71 7.83
CA ALA A 243 -17.55 19.44 7.39
C ALA A 243 -17.10 20.42 8.48
N GLY A 244 -15.77 20.57 8.67
CA GLY A 244 -15.27 21.49 9.68
C GLY A 244 -13.79 21.33 9.97
N TRP A 245 -13.41 21.69 11.19
CA TRP A 245 -12.06 21.57 11.71
C TRP A 245 -11.94 20.28 12.54
N TRP A 246 -11.19 19.32 12.01
CA TRP A 246 -10.87 18.09 12.73
C TRP A 246 -9.82 18.32 13.79
N ARG A 247 -10.14 17.97 15.04
CA ARG A 247 -9.22 17.97 16.16
C ARG A 247 -9.13 16.56 16.71
N SER A 248 -8.04 15.88 16.37
CA SER A 248 -7.76 14.54 16.90
C SER A 248 -7.26 14.60 18.34
N GLU A 249 -7.63 13.59 19.13
CA GLU A 249 -7.15 13.34 20.50
C GLU A 249 -6.27 12.10 20.60
N VAL A 250 -6.04 11.41 19.45
CA VAL A 250 -5.20 10.21 19.32
C VAL A 250 -4.24 10.35 18.15
N GLY A 251 -3.24 9.50 18.09
CA GLY A 251 -2.26 9.43 17.01
C GLY A 251 -2.08 8.01 16.45
N PRO A 252 -1.42 7.86 15.31
CA PRO A 252 -1.07 6.55 14.78
C PRO A 252 -0.26 5.72 15.77
N GLY A 253 -0.69 4.48 16.03
CA GLY A 253 -0.13 3.57 17.03
C GLY A 253 -0.84 3.59 18.37
N ASP A 254 -1.74 4.55 18.63
CA ASP A 254 -2.49 4.57 19.89
C ASP A 254 -3.53 3.46 19.96
N GLU A 255 -3.59 2.79 21.10
CA GLU A 255 -4.66 1.85 21.44
C GLU A 255 -5.90 2.62 21.85
N VAL A 256 -7.07 2.19 21.38
CA VAL A 256 -8.36 2.79 21.71
C VAL A 256 -9.36 1.73 22.18
N ALA A 257 -10.20 2.09 23.13
CA ALA A 257 -11.31 1.26 23.60
C ALA A 257 -12.62 1.65 22.89
N ALA A 258 -13.54 0.70 22.76
CA ALA A 258 -14.89 0.96 22.26
C ALA A 258 -15.58 2.10 23.05
N GLY A 259 -16.14 3.07 22.36
CA GLY A 259 -16.74 4.26 22.94
C GLY A 259 -15.75 5.33 23.43
N GLN A 260 -14.43 5.08 23.32
CA GLN A 260 -13.44 6.12 23.61
C GLN A 260 -13.54 7.24 22.58
N ARG A 261 -13.58 8.46 23.07
CA ARG A 261 -13.48 9.64 22.20
C ARG A 261 -12.08 9.71 21.58
N ILE A 262 -12.04 9.84 20.26
CA ILE A 262 -10.81 9.95 19.48
C ILE A 262 -10.61 11.32 18.87
N GLY A 263 -11.61 12.19 18.94
CA GLY A 263 -11.53 13.57 18.51
C GLY A 263 -12.89 14.23 18.32
N ALA A 264 -12.85 15.44 17.77
CA ALA A 264 -14.03 16.24 17.50
C ALA A 264 -13.93 16.99 16.18
N ILE A 265 -15.08 17.35 15.63
CA ILE A 265 -15.18 18.33 14.57
C ILE A 265 -15.73 19.60 15.15
N GLU A 266 -15.04 20.69 14.89
CA GLU A 266 -15.42 22.04 15.29
C GLU A 266 -15.87 22.84 14.06
N ASP A 267 -16.76 23.80 14.27
CA ASP A 267 -17.12 24.76 13.23
C ASP A 267 -15.98 25.79 13.02
N LEU A 268 -16.18 26.74 12.11
CA LEU A 268 -15.16 27.76 11.81
C LEU A 268 -14.98 28.82 12.92
N PHE A 269 -15.78 28.77 13.98
CA PHE A 269 -15.67 29.63 15.15
C PHE A 269 -15.04 28.91 16.35
N GLY A 270 -14.84 27.56 16.25
CA GLY A 270 -14.25 26.74 17.29
C GLY A 270 -15.27 26.05 18.21
N ASP A 271 -16.55 26.13 17.88
CA ASP A 271 -17.59 25.41 18.62
C ASP A 271 -17.66 23.95 18.13
N GLU A 272 -17.69 22.99 19.05
CA GLU A 272 -17.80 21.58 18.73
C GLU A 272 -19.17 21.27 18.14
N ILE A 273 -19.17 20.65 16.94
CA ILE A 273 -20.39 20.26 16.21
C ILE A 273 -20.55 18.75 16.08
N ALA A 274 -19.48 17.96 16.31
CA ALA A 274 -19.55 16.50 16.34
C ALA A 274 -18.43 15.91 17.19
N SER A 275 -18.76 14.87 17.99
CA SER A 275 -17.81 14.01 18.69
C SER A 275 -17.59 12.73 17.88
N ILE A 276 -16.35 12.26 17.78
CA ILE A 276 -15.98 11.03 17.10
C ILE A 276 -15.46 10.04 18.12
N GLU A 277 -16.04 8.83 18.13
CA GLU A 277 -15.73 7.78 19.07
C GLU A 277 -15.28 6.51 18.34
N ALA A 278 -14.43 5.70 18.98
CA ALA A 278 -14.03 4.41 18.46
C ALA A 278 -15.21 3.43 18.52
N PRO A 279 -15.59 2.76 17.41
CA PRO A 279 -16.71 1.82 17.39
C PRO A 279 -16.42 0.50 18.09
N GLU A 280 -15.15 0.11 18.15
CA GLU A 280 -14.65 -1.15 18.71
C GLU A 280 -13.27 -0.90 19.34
N ASP A 281 -12.79 -1.82 20.19
CA ASP A 281 -11.41 -1.82 20.66
C ASP A 281 -10.46 -1.99 19.45
N GLY A 282 -9.41 -1.19 19.40
CA GLY A 282 -8.51 -1.22 18.22
C GLY A 282 -7.22 -0.47 18.42
N VAL A 283 -6.45 -0.38 17.35
CA VAL A 283 -5.27 0.47 17.22
C VAL A 283 -5.45 1.44 16.07
N VAL A 284 -5.04 2.69 16.25
CA VAL A 284 -5.05 3.70 15.19
C VAL A 284 -3.92 3.39 14.21
N LEU A 285 -4.26 2.95 13.01
CA LEU A 285 -3.28 2.64 11.96
C LEU A 285 -3.12 3.78 10.96
N PHE A 286 -4.17 4.55 10.79
CA PHE A 286 -4.26 5.65 9.84
C PHE A 286 -4.98 6.83 10.46
N GLN A 287 -4.53 8.05 10.12
CA GLN A 287 -5.18 9.28 10.54
C GLN A 287 -4.94 10.40 9.54
N THR A 288 -6.00 11.18 9.25
CA THR A 288 -5.79 12.44 8.52
C THR A 288 -5.01 13.44 9.38
N SER A 289 -3.93 13.98 8.83
CA SER A 289 -2.97 14.83 9.54
C SER A 289 -3.25 16.32 9.42
N VAL A 290 -4.30 16.69 8.69
CA VAL A 290 -4.73 18.08 8.48
C VAL A 290 -6.09 18.34 9.13
N PRO A 291 -6.33 19.57 9.61
CA PRO A 291 -7.58 19.89 10.30
C PRO A 291 -8.78 20.06 9.35
N ALA A 292 -8.56 20.36 8.08
CA ALA A 292 -9.65 20.59 7.14
C ALA A 292 -10.29 19.27 6.70
N VAL A 293 -11.57 19.06 7.03
CA VAL A 293 -12.32 17.89 6.61
C VAL A 293 -13.65 18.28 5.96
N ALA A 294 -14.03 17.57 4.91
CA ALA A 294 -15.36 17.65 4.33
C ALA A 294 -16.29 16.65 5.02
N ARG A 295 -17.60 16.82 4.88
CA ARG A 295 -18.56 15.77 5.23
C ARG A 295 -18.21 14.49 4.46
N ASP A 296 -18.30 13.35 5.11
CA ASP A 296 -17.91 12.03 4.61
C ASP A 296 -16.40 11.89 4.28
N GLY A 297 -15.57 12.88 4.66
CA GLY A 297 -14.12 12.78 4.57
C GLY A 297 -13.56 11.77 5.59
N ILE A 298 -12.48 11.06 5.23
CA ILE A 298 -11.84 10.08 6.10
C ILE A 298 -11.10 10.80 7.23
N LEU A 299 -11.32 10.37 8.47
CA LEU A 299 -10.66 10.89 9.66
C LEU A 299 -9.58 9.94 10.17
N CYS A 300 -9.93 8.64 10.27
CA CYS A 300 -9.11 7.66 10.96
C CYS A 300 -9.41 6.25 10.44
N GLY A 301 -8.44 5.37 10.51
CA GLY A 301 -8.58 3.93 10.24
C GLY A 301 -8.07 3.13 11.44
N LEU A 302 -8.91 2.24 11.97
CA LEU A 302 -8.58 1.40 13.12
C LEU A 302 -8.42 -0.06 12.69
N GLY A 303 -7.35 -0.71 13.14
CA GLY A 303 -7.24 -2.17 13.12
C GLY A 303 -8.01 -2.74 14.31
N THR A 304 -9.13 -3.45 14.04
CA THR A 304 -10.02 -3.98 15.08
C THR A 304 -10.18 -5.50 14.98
N ARG A 305 -10.88 -6.14 15.97
CA ARG A 305 -11.06 -7.60 16.04
C ARG A 305 -9.74 -8.34 16.01
N ARG A 306 -8.85 -7.98 16.93
CA ARG A 306 -7.45 -8.37 16.92
C ARG A 306 -7.21 -9.70 17.61
N GLU A 307 -6.26 -10.47 17.07
CA GLU A 307 -5.73 -11.72 17.65
C GLU A 307 -4.20 -11.78 17.49
N ALA A 308 -3.51 -12.48 18.41
CA ALA A 308 -2.08 -12.71 18.24
C ALA A 308 -1.82 -13.65 17.06
N VAL A 309 -0.82 -13.35 16.26
CA VAL A 309 -0.35 -14.27 15.21
C VAL A 309 0.45 -15.37 15.90
N ALA A 310 0.00 -16.63 15.72
CA ALA A 310 0.62 -17.83 16.28
C ALA A 310 1.86 -18.25 15.46
#